data_98d1eebd454bcc381e68b75dd8cb7d47
#
_entry.id   98d1eebd454bcc381e68b75dd8cb7d47
#
_cell.length_a   1.000
_cell.length_b   1.000
_cell.length_c   1.000
_cell.angle_alpha   90.00
_cell.angle_beta   90.00
_cell.angle_gamma   90.00
#
_symmetry.space_group_name_H-M   'P 1'
#
loop_
_entity.id
_entity.type
_entity.pdbx_description
1 polymer ?
#
loop_
_entity_poly.entity_id
_entity_poly.type
_entity_poly.pdbx_seq_one_letter_code
_entity_poly.pdbx_strand_id
1 'polypeptide(L)'
;MGKFLALILILSALAAGGAMYYLQVYGFYDNVELQPGRDVVLVPLDGGEGQPIAYSGFEAIDAGSSPIRYRACFQTKVTPDELAQVFMLSDKLEPRNAPVWFDCFDAAAIGAKLAAGSAKSFLSVKNISYGVDRIVAVTDDGRGYVWHELNKCGQKAYDGTVVGEECPARPEAGEGN
;
A
#
# COMPACT_ATOMS: atom_id res chain seq x y z
N MET A 1 -23.30 -18.89 -41.29
CA MET A 1 -22.28 -17.83 -40.98
C MET A 1 -22.50 -17.17 -39.64
N GLY A 2 -23.72 -16.73 -39.22
CA GLY A 2 -23.92 -16.04 -37.94
C GLY A 2 -23.49 -16.80 -36.68
N LYS A 3 -23.77 -18.11 -36.59
CA LYS A 3 -23.38 -18.95 -35.45
C LYS A 3 -21.86 -19.07 -35.30
N PHE A 4 -21.11 -19.11 -36.42
CA PHE A 4 -19.65 -19.17 -36.42
C PHE A 4 -19.04 -17.83 -35.96
N LEU A 5 -19.57 -16.71 -36.40
CA LEU A 5 -19.14 -15.39 -35.94
C LEU A 5 -19.43 -15.18 -34.45
N ALA A 6 -20.62 -15.59 -33.99
CA ALA A 6 -20.96 -15.54 -32.57
C ALA A 6 -20.00 -16.37 -31.70
N LEU A 7 -19.62 -17.59 -32.18
CA LEU A 7 -18.66 -18.43 -31.47
C LEU A 7 -17.27 -17.75 -31.36
N ILE A 8 -16.78 -17.16 -32.46
CA ILE A 8 -15.50 -16.45 -32.48
C ILE A 8 -15.53 -15.29 -31.47
N LEU A 9 -16.61 -14.50 -31.45
CA LEU A 9 -16.75 -13.38 -30.51
C LEU A 9 -16.74 -13.84 -29.04
N ILE A 10 -17.45 -14.93 -28.74
CA ILE A 10 -17.48 -15.50 -27.38
C ILE A 10 -16.10 -16.00 -26.98
N LEU A 11 -15.42 -16.77 -27.86
CA LEU A 11 -14.09 -17.29 -27.54
C LEU A 11 -13.04 -16.18 -27.37
N SER A 12 -13.07 -15.15 -28.22
CA SER A 12 -12.16 -14.01 -28.09
C SER A 12 -12.42 -13.21 -26.82
N ALA A 13 -13.68 -13.00 -26.43
CA ALA A 13 -14.06 -12.32 -25.21
C ALA A 13 -13.60 -13.11 -23.95
N LEU A 14 -13.79 -14.44 -23.95
CA LEU A 14 -13.33 -15.29 -22.85
C LEU A 14 -11.79 -15.31 -22.76
N ALA A 15 -11.10 -15.40 -23.90
CA ALA A 15 -9.64 -15.36 -23.92
C ALA A 15 -9.08 -14.02 -23.42
N ALA A 16 -9.63 -12.90 -23.91
CA ALA A 16 -9.23 -11.57 -23.49
C ALA A 16 -9.55 -11.31 -22.01
N GLY A 17 -10.77 -11.68 -21.56
CA GLY A 17 -11.18 -11.57 -20.17
C GLY A 17 -10.32 -12.39 -19.22
N GLY A 18 -10.04 -13.64 -19.57
CA GLY A 18 -9.17 -14.53 -18.80
C GLY A 18 -7.73 -14.02 -18.73
N ALA A 19 -7.18 -13.54 -19.84
CA ALA A 19 -5.84 -12.96 -19.88
C ALA A 19 -5.77 -11.68 -19.01
N MET A 20 -6.75 -10.80 -19.12
CA MET A 20 -6.82 -9.58 -18.32
C MET A 20 -6.92 -9.91 -16.83
N TYR A 21 -7.78 -10.85 -16.44
CA TYR A 21 -7.90 -11.31 -15.06
C TYR A 21 -6.58 -11.85 -14.52
N TYR A 22 -5.93 -12.75 -15.27
CA TYR A 22 -4.64 -13.33 -14.88
C TYR A 22 -3.57 -12.25 -14.68
N LEU A 23 -3.44 -11.32 -15.62
CA LEU A 23 -2.46 -10.25 -15.53
C LEU A 23 -2.71 -9.32 -14.34
N GLN A 24 -3.97 -8.96 -14.08
CA GLN A 24 -4.30 -8.05 -12.98
C GLN A 24 -4.19 -8.67 -11.59
N VAL A 25 -4.46 -9.97 -11.46
CA VAL A 25 -4.49 -10.67 -10.18
C VAL A 25 -3.13 -11.31 -9.86
N TYR A 26 -2.41 -11.79 -10.87
CA TYR A 26 -1.17 -12.56 -10.69
C TYR A 26 0.01 -11.95 -11.43
N GLY A 27 -0.12 -11.69 -12.72
CA GLY A 27 0.99 -11.47 -13.64
C GLY A 27 1.73 -10.14 -13.45
N PHE A 28 1.13 -9.15 -12.82
CA PHE A 28 1.76 -7.85 -12.57
C PHE A 28 2.36 -7.70 -11.16
N TYR A 29 2.19 -8.70 -10.30
CA TYR A 29 2.76 -8.68 -8.96
C TYR A 29 4.07 -9.43 -8.91
N ASP A 30 5.07 -8.77 -8.35
CA ASP A 30 6.38 -9.34 -8.03
C ASP A 30 6.57 -9.42 -6.51
N ASN A 31 7.29 -10.43 -6.05
CA ASN A 31 7.76 -10.48 -4.66
C ASN A 31 8.84 -9.42 -4.47
N VAL A 32 8.73 -8.67 -3.38
CA VAL A 32 9.72 -7.67 -3.01
C VAL A 32 10.82 -8.33 -2.19
N GLU A 33 12.09 -8.15 -2.62
CA GLU A 33 13.24 -8.64 -1.88
C GLU A 33 13.41 -7.88 -0.56
N LEU A 34 13.73 -8.62 0.50
CA LEU A 34 13.96 -8.07 1.82
C LEU A 34 15.16 -7.10 1.82
N GLN A 35 14.94 -5.88 2.30
CA GLN A 35 15.96 -4.85 2.50
C GLN A 35 16.00 -4.42 3.98
N PRO A 36 16.74 -5.14 4.84
CA PRO A 36 16.77 -4.87 6.27
C PRO A 36 17.09 -3.41 6.59
N GLY A 37 16.32 -2.81 7.49
CA GLY A 37 16.44 -1.42 7.87
C GLY A 37 15.79 -0.40 6.92
N ARG A 38 15.16 -0.87 5.82
CA ARG A 38 14.44 -0.02 4.86
C ARG A 38 12.98 -0.42 4.65
N ASP A 39 12.65 -1.70 4.85
CA ASP A 39 11.31 -2.22 4.56
C ASP A 39 10.26 -1.71 5.53
N VAL A 40 10.61 -1.69 6.83
CA VAL A 40 9.71 -1.25 7.89
C VAL A 40 10.38 -0.11 8.66
N VAL A 41 10.04 1.11 8.25
CA VAL A 41 10.48 2.35 8.89
C VAL A 41 9.28 3.16 9.32
N LEU A 42 9.41 3.96 10.37
CA LEU A 42 8.36 4.86 10.86
C LEU A 42 8.92 6.27 11.04
N VAL A 43 8.14 7.29 10.69
CA VAL A 43 8.52 8.69 10.85
C VAL A 43 8.43 9.08 12.32
N PRO A 44 9.51 9.62 12.93
CA PRO A 44 9.50 10.07 14.31
C PRO A 44 8.54 11.27 14.52
N LEU A 45 8.12 11.49 15.76
CA LEU A 45 7.22 12.60 16.14
C LEU A 45 7.82 13.99 15.86
N ASP A 46 9.13 14.13 15.90
CA ASP A 46 9.85 15.37 15.57
C ASP A 46 10.06 15.55 14.06
N GLY A 47 9.58 14.61 13.26
CA GLY A 47 9.73 14.60 11.81
C GLY A 47 11.07 14.02 11.34
N GLY A 48 11.35 14.16 10.07
CA GLY A 48 12.58 13.67 9.44
C GLY A 48 12.42 12.32 8.71
N GLU A 49 13.53 11.66 8.49
CA GLU A 49 13.56 10.37 7.79
C GLU A 49 13.01 9.25 8.68
N GLY A 50 12.34 8.28 8.04
CA GLY A 50 11.82 7.10 8.73
C GLY A 50 12.93 6.31 9.42
N GLN A 51 12.70 5.93 10.67
CA GLN A 51 13.61 5.11 11.46
C GLN A 51 13.16 3.64 11.45
N PRO A 52 14.08 2.68 11.28
CA PRO A 52 13.72 1.28 11.26
C PRO A 52 13.25 0.79 12.62
N ILE A 53 12.24 -0.07 12.62
CA ILE A 53 11.84 -0.84 13.81
C ILE A 53 12.28 -2.30 13.66
N ALA A 54 12.38 -3.01 14.79
CA ALA A 54 12.72 -4.44 14.77
C ALA A 54 11.52 -5.26 14.29
N TYR A 55 11.74 -6.14 13.31
CA TYR A 55 10.71 -7.01 12.75
C TYR A 55 11.30 -8.36 12.32
N SER A 56 10.43 -9.32 12.03
CA SER A 56 10.74 -10.64 11.48
C SER A 56 9.60 -11.12 10.57
N GLY A 57 9.83 -12.19 9.81
CA GLY A 57 8.79 -12.80 8.98
C GLY A 57 8.22 -11.84 7.92
N PHE A 58 9.08 -11.06 7.29
CA PHE A 58 8.66 -10.09 6.27
C PHE A 58 8.33 -10.78 4.95
N GLU A 59 7.14 -10.51 4.45
CA GLU A 59 6.67 -10.91 3.13
C GLU A 59 6.05 -9.69 2.44
N ALA A 60 6.43 -9.42 1.20
CA ALA A 60 5.92 -8.26 0.48
C ALA A 60 5.73 -8.52 -1.00
N ILE A 61 4.73 -7.85 -1.56
CA ILE A 61 4.42 -7.83 -2.99
C ILE A 61 4.25 -6.39 -3.46
N ASP A 62 4.61 -6.15 -4.71
CA ASP A 62 4.36 -4.88 -5.39
C ASP A 62 4.02 -5.12 -6.86
N ALA A 63 3.50 -4.10 -7.53
CA ALA A 63 3.24 -4.14 -8.95
C ALA A 63 3.53 -2.78 -9.58
N GLY A 64 4.48 -2.77 -10.52
CA GLY A 64 4.94 -1.56 -11.22
C GLY A 64 3.85 -0.82 -12.01
N SER A 65 2.66 -1.42 -12.17
CA SER A 65 1.52 -0.80 -12.87
C SER A 65 0.81 0.31 -12.07
N SER A 66 1.06 0.44 -10.75
CA SER A 66 0.49 1.51 -9.92
C SER A 66 1.22 1.62 -8.58
N PRO A 67 1.54 2.83 -8.12
CA PRO A 67 2.30 3.05 -6.88
C PRO A 67 1.53 2.68 -5.61
N ILE A 68 0.23 2.38 -5.71
CA ILE A 68 -0.61 2.00 -4.57
C ILE A 68 -0.80 0.48 -4.42
N ARG A 69 -0.05 -0.34 -5.15
CA ARG A 69 -0.19 -1.81 -5.12
C ARG A 69 0.72 -2.53 -4.13
N TYR A 70 1.64 -1.84 -3.50
CA TYR A 70 2.51 -2.41 -2.46
C TYR A 70 1.72 -2.93 -1.25
N ARG A 71 2.00 -4.18 -0.86
CA ARG A 71 1.49 -4.80 0.37
C ARG A 71 2.59 -5.59 1.04
N ALA A 72 2.67 -5.50 2.37
CA ALA A 72 3.58 -6.34 3.13
C ALA A 72 2.97 -6.76 4.48
N CYS A 73 3.46 -7.89 4.97
CA CYS A 73 3.19 -8.40 6.31
C CYS A 73 4.51 -8.64 7.03
N PHE A 74 4.51 -8.47 8.35
CA PHE A 74 5.64 -8.78 9.21
C PHE A 74 5.18 -9.08 10.63
N GLN A 75 6.11 -9.44 11.50
CA GLN A 75 5.89 -9.59 12.93
C GLN A 75 6.85 -8.68 13.70
N THR A 76 6.38 -8.10 14.80
CA THR A 76 7.20 -7.30 15.70
C THR A 76 6.84 -7.61 17.16
N LYS A 77 7.79 -7.38 18.06
CA LYS A 77 7.59 -7.47 19.51
C LYS A 77 7.28 -6.11 20.14
N VAL A 78 7.42 -5.04 19.37
CA VAL A 78 7.13 -3.68 19.84
C VAL A 78 5.63 -3.43 19.74
N THR A 79 5.03 -2.99 20.82
CA THR A 79 3.58 -2.76 20.89
C THR A 79 3.18 -1.48 20.15
N PRO A 80 1.92 -1.38 19.65
CA PRO A 80 1.42 -0.15 19.03
C PRO A 80 1.50 1.08 19.96
N ASP A 81 1.33 0.88 21.28
CA ASP A 81 1.40 1.95 22.28
C ASP A 81 2.82 2.47 22.49
N GLU A 82 3.81 1.59 22.52
CA GLU A 82 5.22 1.98 22.58
C GLU A 82 5.62 2.76 21.32
N LEU A 83 5.21 2.30 20.15
CA LEU A 83 5.48 2.99 18.89
C LEU A 83 4.82 4.38 18.84
N ALA A 84 3.61 4.52 19.35
CA ALA A 84 2.89 5.79 19.35
C ALA A 84 3.51 6.88 20.25
N GLN A 85 4.42 6.51 21.17
CA GLN A 85 5.18 7.46 21.98
C GLN A 85 6.35 8.10 21.23
N VAL A 86 6.78 7.51 20.12
CA VAL A 86 8.00 7.88 19.40
C VAL A 86 7.71 8.28 17.96
N PHE A 87 6.68 7.67 17.34
CA PHE A 87 6.42 7.78 15.91
C PHE A 87 5.08 8.43 15.59
N MET A 88 5.00 9.08 14.43
CA MET A 88 3.82 9.77 13.95
C MET A 88 2.71 8.78 13.59
N LEU A 89 1.54 8.97 14.20
CA LEU A 89 0.32 8.26 13.82
C LEU A 89 -0.17 8.76 12.46
N SER A 90 -0.81 7.86 11.74
CA SER A 90 -1.51 8.16 10.49
C SER A 90 -3.02 8.15 10.70
N ASP A 91 -3.76 8.98 9.97
CA ASP A 91 -5.22 8.98 9.89
C ASP A 91 -5.77 7.96 8.88
N LYS A 92 -4.89 7.22 8.20
CA LYS A 92 -5.26 6.20 7.21
C LYS A 92 -5.62 4.89 7.89
N LEU A 93 -6.92 4.66 8.08
CA LEU A 93 -7.47 3.50 8.81
C LEU A 93 -8.08 2.44 7.89
N GLU A 94 -8.10 2.66 6.58
CA GLU A 94 -8.71 1.78 5.59
C GLU A 94 -7.63 1.24 4.64
N PRO A 95 -7.03 0.07 4.94
CA PRO A 95 -6.06 -0.55 4.04
C PRO A 95 -6.69 -0.94 2.71
N ARG A 96 -5.94 -0.83 1.63
CA ARG A 96 -6.37 -1.29 0.32
C ARG A 96 -6.26 -2.81 0.21
N ASN A 97 -7.18 -3.44 -0.51
CA ASN A 97 -7.18 -4.88 -0.72
C ASN A 97 -5.87 -5.41 -1.30
N ALA A 98 -5.46 -6.56 -0.84
CA ALA A 98 -4.43 -7.38 -1.46
C ALA A 98 -5.05 -8.36 -2.48
N PRO A 99 -4.26 -8.94 -3.40
CA PRO A 99 -4.71 -10.09 -4.16
C PRO A 99 -5.07 -11.26 -3.23
N VAL A 100 -6.10 -12.04 -3.60
CA VAL A 100 -6.63 -13.13 -2.76
C VAL A 100 -5.61 -14.23 -2.42
N TRP A 101 -4.53 -14.34 -3.17
CA TRP A 101 -3.45 -15.30 -2.95
C TRP A 101 -2.35 -14.80 -1.99
N PHE A 102 -2.39 -13.52 -1.60
CA PHE A 102 -1.48 -12.96 -0.60
C PHE A 102 -2.14 -13.06 0.78
N ASP A 103 -2.14 -14.24 1.33
CA ASP A 103 -2.98 -14.68 2.45
C ASP A 103 -2.71 -13.95 3.77
N CYS A 104 -1.51 -13.40 3.96
CA CYS A 104 -1.16 -12.72 5.21
C CYS A 104 -1.88 -11.36 5.35
N PHE A 105 -2.37 -10.75 4.25
CA PHE A 105 -2.91 -9.40 4.22
C PHE A 105 -4.42 -9.37 3.96
N ASP A 106 -5.22 -9.36 5.03
CA ASP A 106 -6.67 -9.17 4.97
C ASP A 106 -7.02 -7.71 5.31
N ALA A 107 -7.30 -6.90 4.29
CA ALA A 107 -7.60 -5.47 4.45
C ALA A 107 -8.82 -5.21 5.34
N ALA A 108 -9.86 -6.05 5.25
CA ALA A 108 -11.08 -5.90 6.05
C ALA A 108 -10.80 -6.19 7.53
N ALA A 109 -10.06 -7.26 7.82
CA ALA A 109 -9.67 -7.61 9.18
C ALA A 109 -8.72 -6.57 9.81
N ILE A 110 -7.77 -6.03 9.02
CA ILE A 110 -6.85 -4.96 9.47
C ILE A 110 -7.65 -3.68 9.77
N GLY A 111 -8.53 -3.26 8.85
CA GLY A 111 -9.38 -2.08 9.03
C GLY A 111 -10.29 -2.21 10.26
N ALA A 112 -10.88 -3.38 10.50
CA ALA A 112 -11.68 -3.64 11.71
C ALA A 112 -10.86 -3.50 13.00
N LYS A 113 -9.62 -3.98 13.04
CA LYS A 113 -8.71 -3.81 14.19
C LYS A 113 -8.33 -2.35 14.40
N LEU A 114 -8.06 -1.60 13.34
CA LEU A 114 -7.78 -0.16 13.40
C LEU A 114 -8.99 0.61 13.95
N ALA A 115 -10.19 0.32 13.46
CA ALA A 115 -11.43 0.94 13.93
C ALA A 115 -11.76 0.60 15.39
N ALA A 116 -11.43 -0.61 15.84
CA ALA A 116 -11.62 -1.06 17.22
C ALA A 116 -10.54 -0.54 18.19
N GLY A 117 -9.46 0.08 17.69
CA GLY A 117 -8.33 0.54 18.50
C GLY A 117 -7.37 -0.57 18.95
N SER A 118 -7.53 -1.81 18.46
CA SER A 118 -6.59 -2.93 18.70
C SER A 118 -5.43 -3.00 17.69
N ALA A 119 -5.33 -1.97 16.87
CA ALA A 119 -4.19 -1.68 16.01
C ALA A 119 -4.02 -0.17 15.90
N LYS A 120 -2.80 0.29 15.58
CA LYS A 120 -2.52 1.68 15.25
C LYS A 120 -1.81 1.79 13.91
N SER A 121 -2.16 2.81 13.13
CA SER A 121 -1.49 3.13 11.88
C SER A 121 -0.50 4.28 12.07
N PHE A 122 0.65 4.15 11.39
CA PHE A 122 1.79 5.06 11.47
C PHE A 122 2.18 5.53 10.07
N LEU A 123 2.67 6.76 9.97
CA LEU A 123 3.33 7.22 8.77
C LEU A 123 4.71 6.56 8.67
N SER A 124 4.96 5.87 7.56
CA SER A 124 6.23 5.21 7.30
C SER A 124 7.14 6.07 6.41
N VAL A 125 6.68 6.36 5.21
CA VAL A 125 7.40 7.23 4.28
C VAL A 125 6.41 8.19 3.64
N LYS A 126 6.70 9.48 3.75
CA LYS A 126 5.93 10.53 3.08
C LYS A 126 6.32 10.61 1.62
N ASN A 127 5.31 10.65 0.74
CA ASN A 127 5.52 10.75 -0.71
C ASN A 127 6.52 9.72 -1.26
N ILE A 128 6.35 8.42 -0.90
CA ILE A 128 7.16 7.32 -1.48
C ILE A 128 7.07 7.30 -3.02
N SER A 129 5.96 7.78 -3.55
CA SER A 129 5.74 8.21 -4.92
C SER A 129 4.94 9.50 -4.90
N TYR A 130 4.90 10.26 -5.99
CA TYR A 130 4.16 11.51 -6.05
C TYR A 130 2.69 11.32 -5.64
N GLY A 131 2.29 11.95 -4.52
CA GLY A 131 0.93 11.86 -3.99
C GLY A 131 0.59 10.56 -3.27
N VAL A 132 1.59 9.76 -2.90
CA VAL A 132 1.41 8.45 -2.24
C VAL A 132 2.29 8.35 -1.00
N ASP A 133 1.69 8.02 0.13
CA ASP A 133 2.39 7.74 1.38
C ASP A 133 2.47 6.24 1.62
N ARG A 134 3.54 5.79 2.30
CA ARG A 134 3.61 4.44 2.87
C ARG A 134 3.11 4.47 4.30
N ILE A 135 2.18 3.57 4.60
CA ILE A 135 1.55 3.42 5.91
C ILE A 135 1.94 2.06 6.49
N VAL A 136 2.19 2.04 7.79
CA VAL A 136 2.42 0.82 8.57
C VAL A 136 1.36 0.73 9.65
N ALA A 137 0.68 -0.40 9.75
CA ALA A 137 -0.17 -0.72 10.90
C ALA A 137 0.50 -1.80 11.76
N VAL A 138 0.39 -1.63 13.07
CA VAL A 138 0.83 -2.65 14.04
C VAL A 138 -0.35 -2.96 14.96
N THR A 139 -0.59 -4.25 15.18
CA THR A 139 -1.67 -4.76 16.00
C THR A 139 -1.17 -5.20 17.38
N ASP A 140 -2.06 -5.27 18.36
CA ASP A 140 -1.73 -5.68 19.74
C ASP A 140 -1.18 -7.10 19.83
N ASP A 141 -1.51 -7.97 18.83
CA ASP A 141 -0.99 -9.34 18.72
C ASP A 141 0.38 -9.43 18.02
N GLY A 142 1.04 -8.29 17.76
CA GLY A 142 2.39 -8.21 17.22
C GLY A 142 2.49 -8.43 15.72
N ARG A 143 1.37 -8.39 14.98
CA ARG A 143 1.39 -8.41 13.51
C ARG A 143 1.53 -7.00 12.97
N GLY A 144 2.34 -6.87 11.95
CA GLY A 144 2.50 -5.62 11.21
C GLY A 144 2.10 -5.76 9.75
N TYR A 145 1.60 -4.67 9.19
CA TYR A 145 1.10 -4.59 7.82
C TYR A 145 1.58 -3.30 7.18
N VAL A 146 1.94 -3.35 5.91
CA VAL A 146 2.37 -2.16 5.16
C VAL A 146 1.56 -2.05 3.88
N TRP A 147 1.10 -0.83 3.57
CA TRP A 147 0.47 -0.53 2.29
C TRP A 147 0.80 0.89 1.84
N HIS A 148 0.56 1.17 0.58
CA HIS A 148 0.62 2.51 0.03
C HIS A 148 -0.78 3.11 -0.07
N GLU A 149 -0.90 4.39 0.29
CA GLU A 149 -2.17 5.12 0.28
C GLU A 149 -2.00 6.51 -0.34
N LEU A 150 -3.04 6.96 -1.03
CA LEU A 150 -3.05 8.31 -1.57
C LEU A 150 -3.06 9.34 -0.43
N ASN A 151 -2.22 10.36 -0.57
CA ASN A 151 -2.24 11.52 0.31
C ASN A 151 -3.04 12.67 -0.33
N LYS A 152 -3.08 13.82 0.36
CA LYS A 152 -3.82 15.01 -0.10
C LYS A 152 -2.96 15.97 -0.91
N CYS A 153 -1.81 15.52 -1.40
CA CYS A 153 -0.89 16.34 -2.18
C CYS A 153 -1.59 16.94 -3.42
N GLY A 154 -1.50 18.24 -3.56
CA GLY A 154 -2.08 18.98 -4.68
C GLY A 154 -3.60 18.99 -4.75
N GLN A 155 -4.32 18.56 -3.71
CA GLN A 155 -5.77 18.62 -3.67
C GLN A 155 -6.23 20.08 -3.71
N LYS A 156 -7.19 20.37 -4.59
CA LYS A 156 -7.79 21.70 -4.73
C LYS A 156 -9.28 21.65 -4.40
N ALA A 157 -9.79 22.72 -3.82
CA ALA A 157 -11.23 22.96 -3.70
C ALA A 157 -11.82 23.30 -5.08
N TYR A 158 -13.15 23.38 -5.14
CA TYR A 158 -13.87 23.69 -6.39
C TYR A 158 -13.47 25.05 -7.01
N ASP A 159 -13.11 26.00 -6.19
CA ASP A 159 -12.68 27.36 -6.60
C ASP A 159 -11.19 27.43 -7.01
N GLY A 160 -10.49 26.29 -7.00
CA GLY A 160 -9.07 26.19 -7.34
C GLY A 160 -8.10 26.44 -6.16
N THR A 161 -8.60 26.77 -4.98
CA THR A 161 -7.77 26.94 -3.77
C THR A 161 -7.12 25.63 -3.39
N VAL A 162 -5.80 25.64 -3.13
CA VAL A 162 -5.08 24.45 -2.63
C VAL A 162 -5.50 24.20 -1.18
N VAL A 163 -6.15 23.06 -0.93
CA VAL A 163 -6.64 22.63 0.38
C VAL A 163 -5.88 21.40 0.91
N GLY A 164 -5.01 20.84 0.07
CA GLY A 164 -4.18 19.70 0.41
C GLY A 164 -2.79 20.10 0.89
N GLU A 165 -1.98 19.07 1.09
CA GLU A 165 -0.58 19.21 1.47
C GLU A 165 0.25 19.76 0.31
N GLU A 166 1.38 20.39 0.63
CA GLU A 166 2.38 20.75 -0.36
C GLU A 166 2.96 19.50 -1.01
N CYS A 167 2.98 19.48 -2.33
CA CYS A 167 3.52 18.37 -3.10
C CYS A 167 5.02 18.51 -3.27
N PRO A 168 5.76 17.38 -3.29
CA PRO A 168 7.13 17.40 -3.80
C PRO A 168 7.15 17.83 -5.28
N ALA A 169 8.30 18.23 -5.78
CA ALA A 169 8.47 18.46 -7.20
C ALA A 169 8.05 17.19 -7.98
N ARG A 170 7.25 17.39 -9.03
CA ARG A 170 6.85 16.24 -9.86
C ARG A 170 8.10 15.75 -10.61
N PRO A 171 8.39 14.41 -10.60
CA PRO A 171 9.45 13.86 -11.43
C PRO A 171 9.22 14.28 -12.89
N GLU A 172 10.26 14.76 -13.57
CA GLU A 172 10.16 15.08 -14.99
C GLU A 172 9.80 13.80 -15.75
N ALA A 173 8.87 13.92 -16.72
CA ALA A 173 8.46 12.81 -17.55
C ALA A 173 9.65 12.35 -18.42
N GLY A 174 10.40 11.37 -17.95
CA GLY A 174 11.60 10.84 -18.63
C GLY A 174 12.60 10.09 -17.76
N GLU A 175 12.53 10.16 -16.45
CA GLU A 175 13.50 9.49 -15.55
C GLU A 175 12.95 8.25 -14.85
N GLY A 176 12.03 7.54 -15.48
CA GLY A 176 11.55 6.23 -15.03
C GLY A 176 12.13 5.15 -15.94
N ASN A 177 13.30 4.60 -15.58
CA ASN A 177 13.83 3.38 -16.19
C ASN A 177 13.76 2.24 -15.18
#